data_422d60c2aedded36b93ce4b46f45e330
#
_entry.id   422d60c2aedded36b93ce4b46f45e330
#
_cell.length_a   1.000
_cell.length_b   1.000
_cell.length_c   1.000
_cell.angle_alpha   90.00
_cell.angle_beta   90.00
_cell.angle_gamma   90.00
#
_symmetry.space_group_name_H-M   'P 1'
#
loop_
_entity.id
_entity.type
_entity.pdbx_description
1 polymer ?
#
loop_
_entity_poly.entity_id
_entity_poly.type
_entity_poly.pdbx_seq_one_letter_code
_entity_poly.pdbx_strand_id
1 'polypeptide(L)'
;MKIALALFLLGTVPAAAGFKSPESLVRNVYAYYGSGASELSNGLPRDAEAAGKFFDPALRSAWVAPRHEPYDFLVQSSSWRLGAISISILRRQFDKTYVAVAFDNQGRAVTLNFIVVNGPEGWVIADIESPHDSLRMFLAQHRN
;
A
#
# COMPACT_ATOMS: atom_id res chain seq x y z
N MET A 1 -8.98 43.96 9.10
CA MET A 1 -8.76 43.29 8.95
C MET A 1 -8.41 42.35 8.81
N LYS A 2 -8.46 42.10 8.91
CA LYS A 2 -8.19 41.15 8.75
C LYS A 2 -8.08 40.17 8.38
N ILE A 3 -8.31 40.03 8.22
CA ILE A 3 -8.20 39.04 7.75
C ILE A 3 -7.69 38.19 7.50
N ALA A 4 -7.65 38.37 7.58
CA ALA A 4 -7.10 37.48 7.16
C ALA A 4 -6.84 36.58 7.32
N LEU A 5 -7.23 36.56 7.53
CA LEU A 5 -6.94 35.57 7.50
C LEU A 5 -6.80 34.59 7.28
N ALA A 6 -7.11 34.75 7.23
CA ALA A 6 -6.93 33.77 6.85
C ALA A 6 -6.65 32.95 6.42
N LEU A 7 -6.92 33.11 6.25
CA LEU A 7 -6.62 32.32 5.59
C LEU A 7 -6.02 31.48 5.52
N PHE A 8 -6.00 31.47 5.72
CA PHE A 8 -5.37 30.64 5.44
C PHE A 8 -5.15 29.70 5.47
N LEU A 9 -5.70 29.82 5.68
CA LEU A 9 -5.47 28.92 5.60
C LEU A 9 -5.38 28.12 5.21
N LEU A 10 -5.85 28.26 5.02
CA LEU A 10 -5.66 27.42 4.45
C LEU A 10 -5.09 26.69 4.07
N GLY A 11 -5.03 26.85 4.01
CA GLY A 11 -4.39 26.15 3.58
C GLY A 11 -3.97 25.37 3.66
N THR A 12 -4.01 25.31 3.75
CA THR A 12 -3.58 24.57 3.80
C THR A 12 -3.38 23.52 3.96
N VAL A 13 -3.49 23.20 4.23
CA VAL A 13 -3.29 22.27 4.37
C VAL A 13 -3.27 21.28 4.01
N PRO A 14 -3.26 20.90 3.77
CA PRO A 14 -3.24 19.98 3.43
C PRO A 14 -3.11 18.97 3.34
N ALA A 15 -3.39 18.91 3.24
CA ALA A 15 -3.36 18.08 2.98
C ALA A 15 -2.91 16.97 3.01
N ALA A 16 -2.40 16.85 3.01
CA ALA A 16 -1.86 15.88 2.97
C ALA A 16 -1.77 14.90 3.69
N ALA A 17 -2.23 14.62 3.80
CA ALA A 17 -2.05 13.89 4.59
C ALA A 17 -1.85 12.52 4.46
N GLY A 18 -0.91 11.99 4.70
CA GLY A 18 -0.60 10.59 4.71
C GLY A 18 -1.39 9.80 5.73
N PHE A 19 -1.14 8.53 5.82
CA PHE A 19 -1.83 7.66 6.75
C PHE A 19 -1.25 7.84 8.14
N LYS A 20 -2.11 7.79 9.15
CA LYS A 20 -1.72 8.07 10.52
C LYS A 20 -1.30 6.84 11.30
N SER A 21 -1.50 5.66 10.72
CA SER A 21 -1.07 4.42 11.35
C SER A 21 -0.70 3.40 10.30
N PRO A 22 0.14 2.41 10.64
CA PRO A 22 0.44 1.31 9.74
C PRO A 22 -0.81 0.54 9.32
N GLU A 23 -1.73 0.35 10.24
CA GLU A 23 -2.96 -0.39 9.95
C GLU A 23 -3.83 0.35 8.95
N SER A 24 -3.95 1.67 9.12
CA SER A 24 -4.73 2.48 8.18
C SER A 24 -4.15 2.45 6.78
N LEU A 25 -2.84 2.53 6.67
CA LEU A 25 -2.15 2.43 5.39
C LEU A 25 -2.50 1.11 4.69
N VAL A 26 -2.36 0.00 5.39
CA VAL A 26 -2.59 -1.32 4.80
C VAL A 26 -4.07 -1.51 4.44
N ARG A 27 -4.99 -1.07 5.29
CA ARG A 27 -6.42 -1.16 4.97
C ARG A 27 -6.76 -0.41 3.70
N ASN A 28 -6.15 0.75 3.51
CA ASN A 28 -6.43 1.56 2.32
C ASN A 28 -5.86 0.93 1.06
N VAL A 29 -4.77 0.19 1.15
CA VAL A 29 -4.27 -0.61 0.01
C VAL A 29 -5.33 -1.62 -0.40
N TYR A 30 -5.83 -2.40 0.56
CA TYR A 30 -6.76 -3.48 0.24
C TYR A 30 -8.18 -2.99 -0.09
N ALA A 31 -8.47 -1.72 0.14
CA ALA A 31 -9.74 -1.15 -0.32
C ALA A 31 -9.85 -1.21 -1.85
N TYR A 32 -8.72 -1.25 -2.56
CA TYR A 32 -8.73 -1.37 -4.02
C TYR A 32 -9.00 -2.79 -4.51
N TYR A 33 -9.06 -3.75 -3.59
CA TYR A 33 -9.31 -5.15 -3.94
C TYR A 33 -10.70 -5.60 -3.50
N GLY A 34 -11.47 -4.68 -2.98
CA GLY A 34 -12.80 -4.96 -2.49
C GLY A 34 -12.78 -5.71 -1.18
N SER A 35 -13.89 -5.70 -0.49
CA SER A 35 -14.07 -6.59 0.63
C SER A 35 -15.17 -7.55 0.22
N GLY A 36 -14.77 -8.78 0.06
CA GLY A 36 -15.67 -9.75 -0.46
C GLY A 36 -15.70 -9.63 -1.98
N ALA A 37 -16.82 -9.38 -2.57
CA ALA A 37 -17.01 -9.60 -3.98
C ALA A 37 -17.15 -8.35 -4.82
N SER A 38 -16.39 -7.32 -4.57
CA SER A 38 -16.52 -6.13 -5.41
C SER A 38 -15.94 -6.39 -6.78
N GLU A 39 -16.80 -6.49 -7.78
CA GLU A 39 -16.36 -6.69 -9.15
C GLU A 39 -15.84 -5.43 -9.79
N LEU A 40 -16.00 -4.29 -9.11
CA LEU A 40 -15.51 -3.01 -9.62
C LEU A 40 -14.10 -2.71 -9.16
N SER A 41 -13.52 -3.62 -8.39
CA SER A 41 -12.21 -3.42 -7.82
C SER A 41 -11.15 -3.89 -8.80
N ASN A 42 -10.30 -2.97 -9.27
CA ASN A 42 -9.30 -3.24 -10.29
C ASN A 42 -7.89 -3.36 -9.74
N GLY A 43 -7.75 -3.43 -8.43
CA GLY A 43 -6.45 -3.47 -7.79
C GLY A 43 -5.86 -2.09 -7.61
N LEU A 44 -4.69 -2.05 -7.01
CA LEU A 44 -4.02 -0.78 -6.73
C LEU A 44 -3.54 -0.16 -8.04
N PRO A 45 -3.90 1.10 -8.33
CA PRO A 45 -3.50 1.72 -9.60
C PRO A 45 -1.98 1.81 -9.75
N ARG A 46 -1.51 1.73 -11.01
CA ARG A 46 -0.08 1.77 -11.34
C ARG A 46 0.39 3.17 -11.70
N ASP A 47 -0.28 4.20 -11.24
CA ASP A 47 0.07 5.56 -11.60
C ASP A 47 0.86 6.26 -10.50
N ALA A 48 1.34 7.47 -10.82
CA ALA A 48 2.16 8.23 -9.91
C ALA A 48 1.37 8.71 -8.68
N GLU A 49 0.07 8.92 -8.82
CA GLU A 49 -0.75 9.36 -7.70
C GLU A 49 -0.85 8.28 -6.63
N ALA A 50 -1.16 7.05 -7.03
CA ALA A 50 -1.21 5.93 -6.09
C ALA A 50 0.16 5.65 -5.52
N ALA A 51 1.21 5.68 -6.35
CA ALA A 51 2.57 5.44 -5.88
C ALA A 51 2.98 6.46 -4.82
N GLY A 52 2.67 7.72 -5.05
CA GLY A 52 3.00 8.79 -4.11
C GLY A 52 2.25 8.68 -2.80
N LYS A 53 1.07 8.11 -2.84
CA LYS A 53 0.22 7.98 -1.66
C LYS A 53 0.65 6.82 -0.76
N PHE A 54 1.09 5.70 -1.34
CA PHE A 54 1.28 4.46 -0.60
C PHE A 54 2.73 4.07 -0.39
N PHE A 55 3.66 4.47 -1.26
CA PHE A 55 5.00 3.91 -1.28
C PHE A 55 6.07 4.94 -0.94
N ASP A 56 7.21 4.45 -0.43
CA ASP A 56 8.36 5.30 -0.20
C ASP A 56 8.98 5.72 -1.54
N PRO A 57 9.87 6.71 -1.56
CA PRO A 57 10.38 7.24 -2.84
C PRO A 57 11.01 6.20 -3.76
N ALA A 58 11.76 5.25 -3.21
CA ALA A 58 12.42 4.25 -4.04
C ALA A 58 11.40 3.30 -4.66
N LEU A 59 10.41 2.88 -3.89
CA LEU A 59 9.39 1.96 -4.38
C LEU A 59 8.42 2.63 -5.35
N ARG A 60 8.21 3.95 -5.22
CA ARG A 60 7.37 4.71 -6.15
C ARG A 60 7.84 4.55 -7.59
N SER A 61 9.14 4.72 -7.81
CA SER A 61 9.70 4.61 -9.17
C SER A 61 9.51 3.21 -9.74
N ALA A 62 9.73 2.21 -8.92
CA ALA A 62 9.55 0.82 -9.35
C ALA A 62 8.10 0.51 -9.65
N TRP A 63 7.17 1.08 -8.86
CA TRP A 63 5.75 0.79 -9.01
C TRP A 63 5.19 1.32 -10.32
N VAL A 64 5.61 2.51 -10.75
CA VAL A 64 5.07 3.12 -11.98
C VAL A 64 5.81 2.69 -13.23
N ALA A 65 6.96 2.01 -13.11
CA ALA A 65 7.72 1.57 -14.27
C ALA A 65 6.92 0.53 -15.07
N PRO A 66 6.97 0.59 -16.40
CA PRO A 66 6.27 -0.41 -17.23
C PRO A 66 6.76 -1.81 -16.93
N ARG A 67 5.83 -2.75 -16.88
CA ARG A 67 6.18 -4.13 -16.56
C ARG A 67 5.11 -5.10 -17.01
N HIS A 68 5.50 -6.36 -17.10
CA HIS A 68 4.60 -7.48 -17.34
C HIS A 68 4.68 -8.41 -16.13
N GLU A 69 3.68 -8.36 -15.27
CA GLU A 69 3.68 -9.23 -14.10
C GLU A 69 2.69 -10.38 -14.28
N PRO A 70 3.06 -11.59 -13.87
CA PRO A 70 2.18 -12.76 -14.06
C PRO A 70 0.98 -12.76 -13.13
N TYR A 71 1.02 -11.97 -12.06
CA TYR A 71 -0.08 -11.86 -11.10
C TYR A 71 0.09 -10.57 -10.32
N ASP A 72 -0.94 -10.19 -9.56
CA ASP A 72 -0.85 -9.03 -8.68
C ASP A 72 -0.23 -9.48 -7.35
N PHE A 73 0.91 -8.88 -7.02
CA PHE A 73 1.68 -9.26 -5.83
C PHE A 73 0.87 -9.08 -4.55
N LEU A 74 0.01 -8.08 -4.50
CA LEU A 74 -0.72 -7.74 -3.28
C LEU A 74 -1.78 -8.76 -2.91
N VAL A 75 -2.21 -9.57 -3.85
CA VAL A 75 -3.17 -10.65 -3.60
C VAL A 75 -2.64 -12.02 -4.02
N GLN A 76 -1.40 -12.06 -4.54
CA GLN A 76 -0.70 -13.28 -4.95
C GLN A 76 -1.49 -14.11 -5.96
N SER A 77 -2.18 -13.41 -6.86
CA SER A 77 -2.99 -14.05 -7.90
C SER A 77 -3.35 -13.04 -8.97
N SER A 78 -3.67 -13.53 -10.15
CA SER A 78 -4.17 -12.68 -11.24
C SER A 78 -5.66 -12.40 -11.11
N SER A 79 -6.33 -13.08 -10.22
CA SER A 79 -7.74 -12.81 -9.92
C SER A 79 -7.93 -12.85 -8.41
N TRP A 80 -8.98 -12.20 -7.92
CA TRP A 80 -9.17 -12.16 -6.47
C TRP A 80 -10.62 -12.05 -6.08
N ARG A 81 -10.89 -12.65 -4.94
CA ARG A 81 -12.10 -12.49 -4.16
C ARG A 81 -11.68 -12.72 -2.72
N LEU A 82 -11.48 -11.63 -2.00
CA LEU A 82 -10.86 -11.71 -0.68
C LEU A 82 -11.90 -11.93 0.40
N GLY A 83 -11.56 -12.78 1.35
CA GLY A 83 -12.28 -12.87 2.60
C GLY A 83 -11.88 -11.74 3.53
N ALA A 84 -12.22 -11.86 4.79
CA ALA A 84 -11.86 -10.87 5.79
C ALA A 84 -10.35 -10.74 5.90
N ILE A 85 -9.87 -9.51 6.00
CA ILE A 85 -8.43 -9.24 6.08
C ILE A 85 -8.05 -9.05 7.54
N SER A 86 -7.03 -9.80 7.97
CA SER A 86 -6.47 -9.69 9.30
C SER A 86 -5.17 -8.90 9.22
N ILE A 87 -5.06 -7.86 10.03
CA ILE A 87 -3.89 -6.98 10.05
C ILE A 87 -3.39 -6.92 11.48
N SER A 88 -2.10 -7.24 11.68
CA SER A 88 -1.51 -7.18 13.01
C SER A 88 -0.07 -6.69 12.91
N ILE A 89 0.36 -5.94 13.91
CA ILE A 89 1.74 -5.48 13.99
C ILE A 89 2.57 -6.60 14.60
N LEU A 90 3.59 -7.04 13.86
CA LEU A 90 4.50 -8.09 14.33
C LEU A 90 5.57 -7.52 15.25
N ARG A 91 6.19 -6.43 14.84
CA ARG A 91 7.26 -5.80 15.61
C ARG A 91 7.56 -4.41 15.07
N ARG A 92 8.21 -3.64 15.91
CA ARG A 92 8.80 -2.35 15.53
C ARG A 92 10.30 -2.43 15.72
N GLN A 93 11.05 -1.96 14.73
CA GLN A 93 12.50 -2.03 14.78
C GLN A 93 13.06 -0.76 14.14
N PHE A 94 13.62 0.10 14.96
CA PHE A 94 14.11 1.41 14.54
C PHE A 94 12.97 2.21 13.91
N ASP A 95 13.14 2.66 12.68
CA ASP A 95 12.12 3.44 11.97
C ASP A 95 11.12 2.57 11.20
N LYS A 96 11.25 1.25 11.28
CA LYS A 96 10.41 0.33 10.52
C LYS A 96 9.40 -0.37 11.41
N THR A 97 8.22 -0.60 10.85
CA THR A 97 7.19 -1.41 11.48
C THR A 97 6.84 -2.55 10.54
N TYR A 98 6.77 -3.75 11.06
CA TYR A 98 6.44 -4.95 10.28
C TYR A 98 5.00 -5.32 10.57
N VAL A 99 4.19 -5.34 9.52
CA VAL A 99 2.75 -5.56 9.65
C VAL A 99 2.39 -6.85 8.91
N ALA A 100 1.85 -7.81 9.65
CA ALA A 100 1.39 -9.06 9.05
C ALA A 100 -0.02 -8.86 8.52
N VAL A 101 -0.24 -9.34 7.29
CA VAL A 101 -1.53 -9.31 6.64
C VAL A 101 -1.88 -10.73 6.24
N ALA A 102 -3.07 -11.16 6.57
CA ALA A 102 -3.53 -12.51 6.21
C ALA A 102 -4.96 -12.42 5.73
N PHE A 103 -5.25 -13.16 4.67
CA PHE A 103 -6.60 -13.25 4.13
C PHE A 103 -6.72 -14.53 3.30
N ASP A 104 -7.94 -14.85 2.99
CA ASP A 104 -8.24 -15.91 2.05
C ASP A 104 -8.53 -15.28 0.68
N ASN A 105 -7.92 -15.81 -0.36
CA ASN A 105 -8.21 -15.39 -1.72
C ASN A 105 -8.70 -16.59 -2.50
N GLN A 106 -10.00 -16.64 -2.73
CA GLN A 106 -10.62 -17.73 -3.51
C GLN A 106 -10.26 -19.11 -2.95
N GLY A 107 -10.29 -19.25 -1.63
CA GLY A 107 -10.02 -20.50 -0.95
C GLY A 107 -8.55 -20.75 -0.63
N ARG A 108 -7.64 -19.86 -1.03
CA ARG A 108 -6.22 -19.99 -0.72
C ARG A 108 -5.82 -19.00 0.35
N ALA A 109 -5.12 -19.48 1.36
CA ALA A 109 -4.60 -18.62 2.42
C ALA A 109 -3.42 -17.82 1.89
N VAL A 110 -3.45 -16.51 2.08
CA VAL A 110 -2.37 -15.61 1.68
C VAL A 110 -1.88 -14.88 2.92
N THR A 111 -0.56 -14.84 3.09
CA THR A 111 0.09 -14.10 4.16
C THR A 111 1.21 -13.25 3.58
N LEU A 112 1.19 -11.97 3.91
CA LEU A 112 2.21 -11.01 3.49
C LEU A 112 2.68 -10.22 4.69
N ASN A 113 3.93 -9.78 4.65
CA ASN A 113 4.48 -8.89 5.67
C ASN A 113 4.82 -7.55 5.03
N PHE A 114 4.14 -6.52 5.46
CA PHE A 114 4.40 -5.16 4.98
C PHE A 114 5.49 -4.54 5.86
N ILE A 115 6.50 -3.97 5.22
CA ILE A 115 7.53 -3.19 5.90
C ILE A 115 7.19 -1.74 5.65
N VAL A 116 6.81 -1.02 6.72
CA VAL A 116 6.32 0.35 6.60
C VAL A 116 7.18 1.29 7.43
N VAL A 117 7.27 2.53 6.99
CA VAL A 117 8.06 3.55 7.66
C VAL A 117 7.20 4.80 7.81
N ASN A 118 7.47 5.56 8.86
CA ASN A 118 6.77 6.83 9.08
C ASN A 118 7.60 7.95 8.44
N GLY A 119 7.17 8.37 7.26
CA GLY A 119 7.84 9.44 6.53
C GLY A 119 7.32 10.81 6.90
N PRO A 120 7.79 11.85 6.20
CA PRO A 120 7.38 13.23 6.50
C PRO A 120 5.87 13.46 6.37
N GLU A 121 5.22 12.72 5.50
CA GLU A 121 3.79 12.90 5.24
C GLU A 121 2.93 11.79 5.82
N GLY A 122 3.52 10.90 6.61
CA GLY A 122 2.79 9.79 7.21
C GLY A 122 3.42 8.46 6.88
N TRP A 123 2.69 7.39 7.17
CA TRP A 123 3.18 6.03 6.96
C TRP A 123 3.14 5.66 5.48
N VAL A 124 4.23 5.06 5.00
CA VAL A 124 4.35 4.59 3.62
C VAL A 124 4.99 3.21 3.61
N ILE A 125 4.80 2.49 2.50
CA ILE A 125 5.32 1.13 2.33
C ILE A 125 6.73 1.21 1.78
N ALA A 126 7.68 0.57 2.47
CA ALA A 126 9.05 0.44 2.00
C ALA A 126 9.26 -0.85 1.21
N ASP A 127 8.58 -1.92 1.59
CA ASP A 127 8.59 -3.18 0.85
C ASP A 127 7.46 -4.07 1.37
N ILE A 128 7.21 -5.15 0.64
CA ILE A 128 6.25 -6.17 1.05
C ILE A 128 6.90 -7.52 0.79
N GLU A 129 6.84 -8.41 1.78
CA GLU A 129 7.43 -9.73 1.67
C GLU A 129 6.35 -10.80 1.59
N SER A 130 6.50 -11.69 0.61
CA SER A 130 5.76 -12.95 0.55
C SER A 130 6.68 -14.05 1.06
N PRO A 131 6.20 -15.29 1.20
CA PRO A 131 7.08 -16.37 1.65
C PRO A 131 8.33 -16.58 0.81
N HIS A 132 8.28 -16.24 -0.47
CA HIS A 132 9.37 -16.56 -1.41
C HIS A 132 9.96 -15.35 -2.12
N ASP A 133 9.41 -14.15 -1.94
CA ASP A 133 9.81 -13.01 -2.74
C ASP A 133 9.51 -11.72 -1.99
N SER A 134 9.93 -10.59 -2.56
CA SER A 134 9.55 -9.28 -2.07
C SER A 134 9.00 -8.46 -3.22
N LEU A 135 8.22 -7.44 -2.90
CA LEU A 135 7.66 -6.58 -3.94
C LEU A 135 8.76 -5.93 -4.76
N ARG A 136 9.82 -5.45 -4.10
CA ARG A 136 10.94 -4.83 -4.83
C ARG A 136 11.58 -5.77 -5.83
N MET A 137 11.83 -7.02 -5.43
CA MET A 137 12.41 -8.01 -6.33
C MET A 137 11.44 -8.39 -7.44
N PHE A 138 10.18 -8.56 -7.09
CA PHE A 138 9.13 -8.90 -8.05
C PHE A 138 9.02 -7.84 -9.15
N LEU A 139 8.99 -6.57 -8.75
CA LEU A 139 8.89 -5.49 -9.73
C LEU A 139 10.13 -5.41 -10.62
N ALA A 140 11.32 -5.65 -10.06
CA ALA A 140 12.56 -5.64 -10.82
C ALA A 140 12.61 -6.79 -11.84
N GLN A 141 12.14 -7.98 -11.43
CA GLN A 141 12.16 -9.15 -12.30
C GLN A 141 11.22 -9.03 -13.48
N HIS A 142 10.12 -8.31 -13.34
CA HIS A 142 9.09 -8.24 -14.37
C HIS A 142 9.07 -6.92 -15.11
N ARG A 143 10.06 -6.09 -14.89
CA ARG A 143 10.17 -4.82 -15.59
C ARG A 143 10.47 -5.04 -17.08
N ASN A 144 9.83 -4.24 -17.91
CA ASN A 144 10.06 -4.29 -19.35
C ASN A 144 11.43 -3.75 -19.74
#